data_0aaf54d3c47b6d8a4258e8e2ab77a992
#
_entry.id   0aaf54d3c47b6d8a4258e8e2ab77a992
#
_cell.length_a   1.000
_cell.length_b   1.000
_cell.length_c   1.000
_cell.angle_alpha   90.00
_cell.angle_beta   90.00
_cell.angle_gamma   90.00
#
_symmetry.space_group_name_H-M   'P 1'
#
loop_
_entity.id
_entity.type
_entity.pdbx_description
1 polymer ?
#
loop_
_entity_poly.entity_id
_entity_poly.type
_entity_poly.pdbx_seq_one_letter_code
_entity_poly.pdbx_strand_id
1 'polypeptide(L)'
;KKKFLFVSTKKQHGEIVETIAKDTGNYFVNFRWLGGMITNWNTVKNSISTLNNYENILNSDETVFTKKELSDIEKKKIRLEKTLGGIVEMKSIPDVLFIIDTNREHIAVLEAKKLGIPIIGIVDTNCDPDLIDYPIPANDDGVKSVQFILDNFKKVLSSDTNENNSGDGEKNNE
;
A
#
# COMPACT_ATOMS: atom_id res chain seq x y z
N LYS A 1 15.57 -4.35 -4.08
CA LYS A 1 14.99 -3.42 -3.09
C LYS A 1 13.69 -4.01 -2.59
N LYS A 2 13.49 -4.11 -1.26
CA LYS A 2 12.23 -4.60 -0.66
C LYS A 2 11.08 -3.66 -0.96
N LYS A 3 9.90 -4.22 -1.23
CA LYS A 3 8.66 -3.49 -1.48
C LYS A 3 7.78 -3.47 -0.25
N PHE A 4 7.39 -2.27 0.14
CA PHE A 4 6.53 -2.03 1.29
C PHE A 4 5.08 -1.83 0.86
N LEU A 5 4.16 -2.27 1.70
CA LEU A 5 2.75 -1.93 1.60
C LEU A 5 2.36 -1.17 2.88
N PHE A 6 2.06 0.12 2.72
CA PHE A 6 1.59 0.97 3.80
C PHE A 6 0.10 0.83 3.97
N VAL A 7 -0.37 0.60 5.20
CA VAL A 7 -1.78 0.32 5.49
C VAL A 7 -2.29 1.24 6.59
N SER A 8 -3.32 2.01 6.29
CA SER A 8 -4.14 2.72 7.27
C SER A 8 -5.48 3.10 6.66
N THR A 9 -6.57 2.62 7.22
CA THR A 9 -7.92 2.96 6.77
C THR A 9 -8.57 4.10 7.57
N LYS A 10 -7.84 4.72 8.52
CA LYS A 10 -8.28 5.96 9.19
C LYS A 10 -8.22 7.11 8.18
N LYS A 11 -9.34 7.83 8.00
CA LYS A 11 -9.45 8.95 7.06
C LYS A 11 -8.36 10.00 7.26
N GLN A 12 -7.99 10.28 8.51
CA GLN A 12 -6.99 11.30 8.86
C GLN A 12 -5.57 10.94 8.40
N HIS A 13 -5.27 9.67 8.14
CA HIS A 13 -3.95 9.20 7.71
C HIS A 13 -3.90 8.86 6.22
N GLY A 14 -5.05 8.86 5.53
CA GLY A 14 -5.14 8.40 4.14
C GLY A 14 -4.20 9.14 3.20
N GLU A 15 -4.15 10.47 3.29
CA GLU A 15 -3.30 11.31 2.45
C GLU A 15 -1.80 11.14 2.76
N ILE A 16 -1.45 11.02 4.05
CA ILE A 16 -0.07 10.83 4.49
C ILE A 16 0.48 9.51 3.98
N VAL A 17 -0.31 8.43 4.13
CA VAL A 17 0.05 7.08 3.68
C VAL A 17 0.23 7.02 2.17
N GLU A 18 -0.65 7.66 1.43
CA GLU A 18 -0.56 7.76 -0.02
C GLU A 18 0.69 8.53 -0.46
N THR A 19 0.95 9.68 0.16
CA THR A 19 2.11 10.52 -0.15
C THR A 19 3.42 9.77 0.07
N ILE A 20 3.59 9.13 1.23
CA ILE A 20 4.84 8.42 1.53
C ILE A 20 5.05 7.22 0.59
N ALA A 21 3.98 6.49 0.28
CA ALA A 21 4.07 5.34 -0.62
C ALA A 21 4.50 5.79 -2.02
N LYS A 22 3.89 6.84 -2.57
CA LYS A 22 4.26 7.41 -3.88
C LYS A 22 5.69 7.93 -3.90
N ASP A 23 6.08 8.72 -2.90
CA ASP A 23 7.43 9.31 -2.82
C ASP A 23 8.55 8.28 -2.71
N THR A 24 8.25 7.12 -2.14
CA THR A 24 9.23 6.04 -1.94
C THR A 24 9.12 4.92 -2.98
N GLY A 25 8.18 5.03 -3.94
CA GLY A 25 7.94 4.02 -4.96
C GLY A 25 7.44 2.69 -4.41
N ASN A 26 6.61 2.77 -3.39
CA ASN A 26 5.96 1.68 -2.69
C ASN A 26 4.44 1.70 -2.88
N TYR A 27 3.71 0.83 -2.19
CA TYR A 27 2.28 0.62 -2.34
C TYR A 27 1.52 1.05 -1.09
N PHE A 28 0.21 1.30 -1.22
CA PHE A 28 -0.62 1.69 -0.08
C PHE A 28 -2.05 1.16 -0.15
N VAL A 29 -2.67 1.06 1.04
CA VAL A 29 -4.11 0.85 1.23
C VAL A 29 -4.59 1.88 2.25
N ASN A 30 -5.36 2.87 1.79
CA ASN A 30 -5.78 4.00 2.62
C ASN A 30 -7.31 4.15 2.75
N PHE A 31 -8.08 3.24 2.14
CA PHE A 31 -9.54 3.31 2.18
C PHE A 31 -10.17 2.15 2.95
N ARG A 32 -9.90 0.92 2.52
CA ARG A 32 -10.43 -0.30 3.14
C ARG A 32 -9.55 -1.50 2.80
N TRP A 33 -9.18 -2.26 3.83
CA TRP A 33 -8.57 -3.58 3.62
C TRP A 33 -9.66 -4.58 3.22
N LEU A 34 -9.49 -5.24 2.10
CA LEU A 34 -10.37 -6.34 1.70
C LEU A 34 -9.82 -7.65 2.27
N GLY A 35 -10.66 -8.43 2.95
CA GLY A 35 -10.26 -9.77 3.39
C GLY A 35 -9.77 -10.61 2.21
N GLY A 36 -8.59 -11.20 2.35
CA GLY A 36 -7.92 -11.92 1.27
C GLY A 36 -7.04 -11.05 0.38
N MET A 37 -6.77 -9.79 0.73
CA MET A 37 -6.03 -8.86 -0.13
C MET A 37 -4.63 -9.37 -0.49
N ILE A 38 -3.94 -10.03 0.41
CA ILE A 38 -2.64 -10.67 0.15
C ILE A 38 -2.70 -12.19 0.18
N THR A 39 -3.57 -12.79 0.98
CA THR A 39 -3.73 -14.26 1.05
C THR A 39 -4.46 -14.83 -0.17
N ASN A 40 -5.27 -14.04 -0.86
CA ASN A 40 -5.94 -14.42 -2.12
C ASN A 40 -5.55 -13.45 -3.25
N TRP A 41 -4.25 -13.24 -3.39
CA TRP A 41 -3.68 -12.27 -4.34
C TRP A 41 -4.11 -12.49 -5.80
N ASN A 42 -4.32 -13.74 -6.22
CA ASN A 42 -4.78 -14.04 -7.57
C ASN A 42 -6.16 -13.43 -7.87
N THR A 43 -7.08 -13.48 -6.92
CA THR A 43 -8.41 -12.85 -7.06
C THR A 43 -8.30 -11.33 -7.10
N VAL A 44 -7.39 -10.75 -6.30
CA VAL A 44 -7.13 -9.30 -6.30
C VAL A 44 -6.54 -8.85 -7.64
N LYS A 45 -5.61 -9.61 -8.24
CA LYS A 45 -5.09 -9.37 -9.59
C LYS A 45 -6.21 -9.33 -10.65
N ASN A 46 -7.18 -10.23 -10.58
CA ASN A 46 -8.33 -10.22 -11.49
C ASN A 46 -9.17 -8.94 -11.33
N SER A 47 -9.34 -8.48 -10.09
CA SER A 47 -10.04 -7.21 -9.82
C SER A 47 -9.27 -5.99 -10.33
N ILE A 48 -7.93 -5.99 -10.22
CA ILE A 48 -7.05 -4.97 -10.81
C ILE A 48 -7.15 -4.99 -12.34
N SER A 49 -7.14 -6.19 -12.96
CA SER A 49 -7.34 -6.32 -14.41
C SER A 49 -8.70 -5.76 -14.85
N THR A 50 -9.75 -6.00 -14.06
CA THR A 50 -11.08 -5.42 -14.31
C THR A 50 -11.07 -3.90 -14.21
N LEU A 51 -10.35 -3.32 -13.24
CA LEU A 51 -10.19 -1.88 -13.12
C LEU A 51 -9.52 -1.28 -14.36
N ASN A 52 -8.43 -1.88 -14.82
CA ASN A 52 -7.72 -1.46 -16.04
C ASN A 52 -8.61 -1.57 -17.28
N ASN A 53 -9.43 -2.63 -17.38
CA ASN A 53 -10.40 -2.77 -18.47
C ASN A 53 -11.45 -1.66 -18.45
N TYR A 54 -11.98 -1.29 -17.29
CA TYR A 54 -12.91 -0.16 -17.18
C TYR A 54 -12.27 1.15 -17.61
N GLU A 55 -11.00 1.36 -17.26
CA GLU A 55 -10.25 2.53 -17.69
C GLU A 55 -10.07 2.58 -19.22
N ASN A 56 -9.71 1.46 -19.82
CA ASN A 56 -9.57 1.35 -21.28
C ASN A 56 -10.89 1.62 -21.99
N ILE A 57 -12.02 1.08 -21.49
CA ILE A 57 -13.36 1.30 -22.07
C ILE A 57 -13.73 2.79 -22.01
N LEU A 58 -13.48 3.47 -20.87
CA LEU A 58 -13.82 4.87 -20.68
C LEU A 58 -12.93 5.82 -21.50
N ASN A 59 -11.70 5.40 -21.83
CA ASN A 59 -10.75 6.17 -22.64
C ASN A 59 -10.84 5.85 -24.15
N SER A 60 -11.62 4.81 -24.55
CA SER A 60 -11.78 4.48 -25.96
C SER A 60 -12.86 5.37 -26.62
N ASP A 61 -12.57 5.84 -27.82
CA ASP A 61 -13.53 6.58 -28.64
C ASP A 61 -14.59 5.66 -29.30
N GLU A 62 -14.56 4.35 -29.02
CA GLU A 62 -15.48 3.39 -29.59
C GLU A 62 -16.87 3.51 -28.94
N THR A 63 -17.85 3.89 -29.73
CA THR A 63 -19.25 4.07 -29.32
C THR A 63 -20.04 2.76 -29.20
N VAL A 64 -19.42 1.71 -28.65
CA VAL A 64 -20.08 0.40 -28.48
C VAL A 64 -21.05 0.41 -27.30
N PHE A 65 -20.85 1.28 -26.32
CA PHE A 65 -21.63 1.34 -25.10
C PHE A 65 -22.63 2.51 -25.10
N THR A 66 -23.80 2.30 -24.52
CA THR A 66 -24.77 3.36 -24.28
C THR A 66 -24.29 4.29 -23.16
N LYS A 67 -24.79 5.54 -23.13
CA LYS A 67 -24.48 6.51 -22.07
C LYS A 67 -24.76 5.99 -20.66
N LYS A 68 -25.80 5.16 -20.50
CA LYS A 68 -26.16 4.55 -19.22
C LYS A 68 -25.13 3.51 -18.79
N GLU A 69 -24.69 2.66 -19.70
CA GLU A 69 -23.65 1.64 -19.44
C GLU A 69 -22.32 2.29 -19.08
N LEU A 70 -21.91 3.35 -19.79
CA LEU A 70 -20.70 4.11 -19.45
C LEU A 70 -20.77 4.70 -18.04
N SER A 71 -21.91 5.29 -17.65
CA SER A 71 -22.09 5.80 -16.28
C SER A 71 -22.01 4.70 -15.22
N ASP A 72 -22.51 3.51 -15.50
CA ASP A 72 -22.43 2.38 -14.58
C ASP A 72 -21.00 1.81 -14.48
N ILE A 73 -20.26 1.76 -15.60
CA ILE A 73 -18.84 1.40 -15.65
C ILE A 73 -18.01 2.39 -14.83
N GLU A 74 -18.25 3.69 -15.02
CA GLU A 74 -17.56 4.76 -14.27
C GLU A 74 -17.76 4.62 -12.75
N LYS A 75 -18.99 4.37 -12.29
CA LYS A 75 -19.26 4.13 -10.86
C LYS A 75 -18.54 2.90 -10.33
N LYS A 76 -18.45 1.83 -11.12
CA LYS A 76 -17.70 0.61 -10.75
C LYS A 76 -16.20 0.88 -10.70
N LYS A 77 -15.65 1.61 -11.69
CA LYS A 77 -14.25 2.06 -11.72
C LYS A 77 -13.91 2.82 -10.43
N ILE A 78 -14.67 3.86 -10.09
CA ILE A 78 -14.44 4.69 -8.91
C ILE A 78 -14.41 3.86 -7.61
N ARG A 79 -15.28 2.85 -7.48
CA ARG A 79 -15.28 1.96 -6.31
C ARG A 79 -14.02 1.12 -6.21
N LEU A 80 -13.59 0.53 -7.32
CA LEU A 80 -12.38 -0.29 -7.38
C LEU A 80 -11.13 0.55 -7.16
N GLU A 81 -11.04 1.71 -7.78
CA GLU A 81 -9.94 2.64 -7.68
C GLU A 81 -9.72 3.13 -6.24
N LYS A 82 -10.78 3.48 -5.51
CA LYS A 82 -10.69 3.82 -4.08
C LYS A 82 -10.11 2.70 -3.22
N THR A 83 -10.35 1.46 -3.59
CA THR A 83 -9.94 0.31 -2.75
C THR A 83 -8.61 -0.29 -3.20
N LEU A 84 -8.37 -0.33 -4.50
CA LEU A 84 -7.23 -1.02 -5.11
C LEU A 84 -6.21 -0.05 -5.73
N GLY A 85 -6.53 1.24 -5.87
CA GLY A 85 -5.70 2.22 -6.58
C GLY A 85 -4.24 2.26 -6.10
N GLY A 86 -4.01 2.12 -4.80
CA GLY A 86 -2.66 2.11 -4.23
C GLY A 86 -1.86 0.82 -4.47
N ILE A 87 -2.47 -0.23 -5.02
CA ILE A 87 -1.83 -1.53 -5.29
C ILE A 87 -1.92 -1.97 -6.76
N VAL A 88 -2.43 -1.11 -7.65
CA VAL A 88 -2.59 -1.43 -9.09
C VAL A 88 -1.27 -1.87 -9.73
N GLU A 89 -0.18 -1.19 -9.39
CA GLU A 89 1.15 -1.50 -9.94
C GLU A 89 1.87 -2.65 -9.23
N MET A 90 1.25 -3.24 -8.20
CA MET A 90 1.85 -4.31 -7.42
C MET A 90 1.82 -5.62 -8.20
N LYS A 91 2.99 -6.14 -8.58
CA LYS A 91 3.13 -7.37 -9.39
C LYS A 91 3.04 -8.65 -8.56
N SER A 92 3.48 -8.57 -7.30
CA SER A 92 3.51 -9.67 -6.32
C SER A 92 3.09 -9.17 -4.95
N ILE A 93 2.87 -10.07 -4.01
CA ILE A 93 2.67 -9.70 -2.59
C ILE A 93 3.88 -8.89 -2.09
N PRO A 94 3.69 -7.96 -1.16
CA PRO A 94 4.76 -7.11 -0.64
C PRO A 94 5.74 -7.90 0.23
N ASP A 95 6.97 -7.38 0.36
CA ASP A 95 8.00 -7.97 1.22
C ASP A 95 7.80 -7.61 2.70
N VAL A 96 7.19 -6.47 2.97
CA VAL A 96 6.96 -5.94 4.34
C VAL A 96 5.65 -5.17 4.36
N LEU A 97 4.86 -5.34 5.43
CA LEU A 97 3.73 -4.47 5.73
C LEU A 97 4.14 -3.39 6.74
N PHE A 98 3.76 -2.14 6.47
CA PHE A 98 3.82 -1.05 7.42
C PHE A 98 2.40 -0.66 7.82
N ILE A 99 2.01 -0.95 9.06
CA ILE A 99 0.62 -0.80 9.52
C ILE A 99 0.52 0.32 10.55
N ILE A 100 -0.42 1.23 10.34
CA ILE A 100 -0.80 2.28 11.29
C ILE A 100 -2.11 1.86 11.94
N ASP A 101 -2.16 1.78 13.26
CA ASP A 101 -3.28 1.24 14.04
C ASP A 101 -3.51 -0.27 13.77
N THR A 102 -2.67 -1.08 14.39
CA THR A 102 -2.68 -2.55 14.22
C THR A 102 -3.95 -3.20 14.74
N ASN A 103 -4.65 -2.58 15.68
CA ASN A 103 -5.93 -3.06 16.17
C ASN A 103 -7.04 -2.91 15.12
N ARG A 104 -7.12 -1.77 14.46
CA ARG A 104 -8.08 -1.52 13.38
C ARG A 104 -7.80 -2.39 12.17
N GLU A 105 -6.55 -2.52 11.78
CA GLU A 105 -6.11 -3.28 10.63
C GLU A 105 -5.79 -4.75 10.96
N HIS A 106 -6.42 -5.32 12.00
CA HIS A 106 -6.15 -6.67 12.49
C HIS A 106 -6.26 -7.75 11.39
N ILE A 107 -7.12 -7.58 10.39
CA ILE A 107 -7.24 -8.53 9.26
C ILE A 107 -5.95 -8.51 8.44
N ALA A 108 -5.35 -7.34 8.18
CA ALA A 108 -4.09 -7.23 7.48
C ALA A 108 -2.96 -7.89 8.29
N VAL A 109 -2.93 -7.71 9.60
CA VAL A 109 -1.98 -8.35 10.52
C VAL A 109 -2.08 -9.87 10.41
N LEU A 110 -3.29 -10.43 10.53
CA LEU A 110 -3.51 -11.88 10.45
C LEU A 110 -3.12 -12.46 9.10
N GLU A 111 -3.42 -11.76 8.00
CA GLU A 111 -3.03 -12.19 6.65
C GLU A 111 -1.51 -12.19 6.47
N ALA A 112 -0.84 -11.13 6.93
CA ALA A 112 0.63 -11.04 6.87
C ALA A 112 1.30 -12.16 7.67
N LYS A 113 0.85 -12.41 8.90
CA LYS A 113 1.32 -13.52 9.73
C LYS A 113 1.14 -14.88 9.05
N LYS A 114 -0.02 -15.10 8.42
CA LYS A 114 -0.30 -16.34 7.68
C LYS A 114 0.67 -16.58 6.53
N LEU A 115 1.16 -15.53 5.90
CA LEU A 115 2.10 -15.59 4.78
C LEU A 115 3.57 -15.46 5.19
N GLY A 116 3.85 -15.22 6.48
CA GLY A 116 5.21 -14.97 6.97
C GLY A 116 5.79 -13.64 6.49
N ILE A 117 4.94 -12.66 6.18
CA ILE A 117 5.37 -11.32 5.80
C ILE A 117 5.64 -10.51 7.06
N PRO A 118 6.86 -9.97 7.26
CA PRO A 118 7.19 -9.17 8.42
C PRO A 118 6.35 -7.88 8.48
N ILE A 119 5.95 -7.52 9.72
CA ILE A 119 5.11 -6.38 10.00
C ILE A 119 5.88 -5.35 10.81
N ILE A 120 5.95 -4.12 10.31
CA ILE A 120 6.28 -2.93 11.08
C ILE A 120 4.96 -2.27 11.46
N GLY A 121 4.70 -2.05 12.73
CA GLY A 121 3.42 -1.50 13.18
C GLY A 121 3.56 -0.37 14.18
N ILE A 122 2.78 0.70 14.01
CA ILE A 122 2.56 1.69 15.06
C ILE A 122 1.57 1.07 16.04
N VAL A 123 1.99 0.94 17.29
CA VAL A 123 1.27 0.24 18.35
C VAL A 123 0.94 1.21 19.46
N ASP A 124 -0.34 1.46 19.68
CA ASP A 124 -0.85 2.24 20.81
C ASP A 124 -1.25 1.32 21.95
N THR A 125 -1.70 1.86 23.06
CA THR A 125 -2.04 1.17 24.30
C THR A 125 -3.17 0.13 24.17
N ASN A 126 -3.99 0.23 23.12
CA ASN A 126 -5.10 -0.69 22.80
C ASN A 126 -4.71 -1.81 21.82
N CYS A 127 -3.45 -1.90 21.46
CA CYS A 127 -2.93 -2.86 20.48
C CYS A 127 -2.12 -3.98 21.17
N ASP A 128 -2.14 -5.17 20.58
CA ASP A 128 -1.30 -6.30 20.99
C ASP A 128 0.05 -6.26 20.28
N PRO A 129 1.16 -5.95 20.99
CA PRO A 129 2.48 -5.87 20.37
C PRO A 129 3.04 -7.24 19.96
N ASP A 130 2.59 -8.35 20.56
CA ASP A 130 3.12 -9.69 20.31
C ASP A 130 2.82 -10.19 18.89
N LEU A 131 1.83 -9.57 18.24
CA LEU A 131 1.50 -9.87 16.84
C LEU A 131 2.38 -9.13 15.83
N ILE A 132 3.22 -8.18 16.28
CA ILE A 132 3.97 -7.28 15.40
C ILE A 132 5.46 -7.59 15.50
N ASP A 133 6.12 -7.81 14.36
CA ASP A 133 7.53 -8.18 14.34
C ASP A 133 8.44 -6.99 14.73
N TYR A 134 8.05 -5.77 14.33
CA TYR A 134 8.76 -4.52 14.62
C TYR A 134 7.78 -3.48 15.15
N PRO A 135 7.40 -3.53 16.44
CA PRO A 135 6.47 -2.58 17.01
C PRO A 135 7.12 -1.20 17.25
N ILE A 136 6.43 -0.16 16.84
CA ILE A 136 6.79 1.24 17.12
C ILE A 136 5.77 1.78 18.14
N PRO A 137 6.11 1.88 19.43
CA PRO A 137 5.17 2.40 20.43
C PRO A 137 4.97 3.90 20.21
N ALA A 138 3.75 4.27 19.81
CA ALA A 138 3.38 5.66 19.58
C ALA A 138 1.86 5.82 19.50
N ASN A 139 1.38 7.06 19.66
CA ASN A 139 -0.02 7.41 19.47
C ASN A 139 -0.39 7.33 17.98
N ASP A 140 -1.25 6.40 17.64
CA ASP A 140 -1.73 6.14 16.29
C ASP A 140 -2.92 7.04 15.87
N ASP A 141 -3.54 7.78 16.81
CA ASP A 141 -4.59 8.77 16.53
C ASP A 141 -4.01 10.14 16.17
N GLY A 142 -2.79 10.43 16.61
CA GLY A 142 -2.16 11.72 16.40
C GLY A 142 -1.58 11.88 15.00
N VAL A 143 -2.22 12.67 14.13
CA VAL A 143 -1.73 12.95 12.76
C VAL A 143 -0.26 13.38 12.75
N LYS A 144 0.14 14.27 13.67
CA LYS A 144 1.53 14.74 13.78
C LYS A 144 2.51 13.65 14.24
N SER A 145 2.07 12.75 15.13
CA SER A 145 2.87 11.62 15.58
C SER A 145 3.15 10.66 14.43
N VAL A 146 2.10 10.27 13.72
CA VAL A 146 2.18 9.39 12.55
C VAL A 146 3.03 10.03 11.44
N GLN A 147 2.80 11.31 11.14
CA GLN A 147 3.60 12.06 10.15
C GLN A 147 5.09 12.02 10.49
N PHE A 148 5.45 12.33 11.75
CA PHE A 148 6.84 12.34 12.19
C PHE A 148 7.52 10.97 12.00
N ILE A 149 6.83 9.88 12.36
CA ILE A 149 7.35 8.52 12.20
C ILE A 149 7.56 8.21 10.71
N LEU A 150 6.56 8.50 9.88
CA LEU A 150 6.61 8.22 8.45
C LEU A 150 7.67 9.06 7.72
N ASP A 151 7.87 10.33 8.11
CA ASP A 151 8.91 11.19 7.55
C ASP A 151 10.32 10.66 7.86
N ASN A 152 10.53 10.16 9.08
CA ASN A 152 11.81 9.52 9.44
C ASN A 152 11.99 8.20 8.69
N PHE A 153 10.94 7.40 8.55
CA PHE A 153 10.98 6.16 7.78
C PHE A 153 11.30 6.42 6.30
N LYS A 154 10.71 7.46 5.71
CA LYS A 154 11.02 7.93 4.36
C LYS A 154 12.50 8.28 4.18
N LYS A 155 13.11 8.98 5.14
CA LYS A 155 14.55 9.31 5.10
C LYS A 155 15.42 8.06 5.03
N VAL A 156 15.10 7.05 5.85
CA VAL A 156 15.83 5.76 5.86
C VAL A 156 15.70 5.05 4.51
N LEU A 157 14.48 4.98 3.95
CA LEU A 157 14.25 4.36 2.64
C LEU A 157 14.97 5.09 1.49
N SER A 158 15.19 6.40 1.63
CA SER A 158 15.86 7.23 0.63
C SER A 158 17.39 7.13 0.74
N SER A 159 17.95 6.97 1.94
CA SER A 159 19.41 6.81 2.14
C SER A 159 19.91 5.50 1.57
N ASP A 160 19.18 4.39 1.72
CA ASP A 160 19.52 3.10 1.11
C ASP A 160 19.56 3.14 -0.43
N THR A 161 18.99 4.18 -1.04
CA THR A 161 18.98 4.32 -2.50
C THR A 161 20.30 4.95 -3.00
N ASN A 162 20.94 5.76 -2.19
CA ASN A 162 22.17 6.48 -2.56
C ASN A 162 23.44 5.61 -2.38
N GLU A 163 23.46 4.70 -1.40
CA GLU A 163 24.61 3.83 -1.16
C GLU A 163 24.78 2.75 -2.25
N ASN A 164 23.69 2.30 -2.87
CA ASN A 164 23.76 1.31 -3.94
C ASN A 164 24.15 1.87 -5.33
N ASN A 165 24.15 3.20 -5.50
CA ASN A 165 24.58 3.85 -6.77
C ASN A 165 26.07 4.25 -6.77
N SER A 166 26.75 4.16 -5.64
CA SER A 166 28.18 4.50 -5.52
C SER A 166 29.12 3.29 -5.60
N GLY A 167 28.59 2.07 -5.79
CA GLY A 167 29.36 0.83 -5.79
C GLY A 167 29.85 0.29 -7.14
N ASP A 168 29.41 0.84 -8.28
CA ASP A 168 29.74 0.30 -9.62
C ASP A 168 30.73 1.16 -10.44
N GLY A 169 31.57 1.94 -9.78
CA GLY A 169 32.47 2.90 -10.45
C GLY A 169 33.98 2.68 -10.24
N GLU A 170 34.45 1.48 -9.86
CA GLU A 170 35.92 1.25 -9.85
C GLU A 170 36.25 -0.24 -10.03
N LYS A 171 36.28 -0.71 -11.26
CA LYS A 171 37.17 -1.80 -11.75
C LYS A 171 37.20 -1.79 -13.26
N ASN A 172 38.11 -1.00 -13.84
CA ASN A 172 38.84 -1.34 -15.06
C ASN A 172 39.90 -0.27 -15.29
N ASN A 173 41.11 -0.56 -14.82
CA ASN A 173 42.37 -0.17 -15.43
C ASN A 173 43.50 -0.79 -14.61
N GLU A 174 43.91 -1.96 -15.05
CA GLU A 174 45.35 -2.37 -15.14
C GLU A 174 45.41 -3.67 -15.93
#